data_694752a79fc3ae234fbf5f4badcd31da
#
_entry.id   694752a79fc3ae234fbf5f4badcd31da
#
_cell.length_a   1.000
_cell.length_b   1.000
_cell.length_c   1.000
_cell.angle_alpha   90.00
_cell.angle_beta   90.00
_cell.angle_gamma   90.00
#
_symmetry.space_group_name_H-M   'P 1'
#
loop_
_entity.id
_entity.type
_entity.pdbx_description
1 polymer ?
#
loop_
_entity_poly.entity_id
_entity_poly.type
_entity_poly.pdbx_seq_one_letter_code
_entity_poly.pdbx_strand_id
1 'polypeptide(L)'
;MDILTIGEVLIDLTQTGKDARGIPQFAANPGGAPANLAVAASRLGAQTAFIGKVGADAFGRYLKEVLAENKVDVSGMAVDADHPTTMAVVSVDATGERDFSFYRSANADVMLSKEDISDEALKAAKIVHFGSVSLTADPSRTATLDAAARAKKLGATITYDPNYRANLWKSKEDAIAQMKAPLPLVDILKVSDEELPLLTGTTDCESGTAQLAQNGIRLIFVTLGANGVFYRFGEKTGHVAGVPCKVGDTNGAGDTFFGAALSKLCKEELDTLTVDKLEGILAFANKAASITTSRHGAIPAMPTLAEVEG
;
A
#
# COMPACT_ATOMS: atom_id res chain seq x y z
N MET A 1 -7.18 -7.70 -16.20
CA MET A 1 -6.20 -7.11 -15.28
C MET A 1 -6.35 -7.77 -13.93
N ASP A 2 -5.24 -8.13 -13.27
CA ASP A 2 -5.33 -8.82 -11.98
C ASP A 2 -5.58 -7.85 -10.84
N ILE A 3 -4.80 -6.76 -10.74
CA ILE A 3 -4.87 -5.83 -9.61
C ILE A 3 -4.88 -4.38 -10.12
N LEU A 4 -5.85 -3.61 -9.70
CA LEU A 4 -5.91 -2.16 -9.84
C LEU A 4 -5.67 -1.52 -8.48
N THR A 5 -4.71 -0.62 -8.39
CA THR A 5 -4.47 0.16 -7.16
C THR A 5 -4.90 1.61 -7.36
N ILE A 6 -5.52 2.19 -6.33
CA ILE A 6 -6.02 3.57 -6.35
C ILE A 6 -5.44 4.33 -5.16
N GLY A 7 -4.84 5.49 -5.40
CA GLY A 7 -4.36 6.36 -4.34
C GLY A 7 -3.16 7.22 -4.72
N GLU A 8 -2.30 7.46 -3.74
CA GLU A 8 -1.14 8.32 -3.91
C GLU A 8 0.05 7.60 -4.56
N VAL A 9 0.77 8.38 -5.34
CA VAL A 9 2.17 8.18 -5.71
C VAL A 9 2.90 9.50 -5.47
N LEU A 10 4.07 9.44 -4.85
CA LEU A 10 4.77 10.62 -4.35
C LEU A 10 6.29 10.45 -4.39
N ILE A 11 7.00 11.54 -4.10
CA ILE A 11 8.46 11.52 -3.96
C ILE A 11 8.84 11.55 -2.48
N ASP A 12 9.62 10.55 -2.04
CA ASP A 12 10.35 10.57 -0.78
C ASP A 12 11.74 11.18 -1.01
N LEU A 13 11.92 12.45 -0.62
CA LEU A 13 13.21 13.13 -0.63
C LEU A 13 14.03 12.67 0.59
N THR A 14 14.82 11.62 0.41
CA THR A 14 15.63 11.06 1.50
C THR A 14 17.00 11.70 1.53
N GLN A 15 17.40 12.23 2.68
CA GLN A 15 18.71 12.83 2.85
C GLN A 15 19.80 11.76 2.72
N THR A 16 20.74 11.96 1.80
CA THR A 16 21.85 11.05 1.51
C THR A 16 23.19 11.51 2.08
N GLY A 17 23.25 12.74 2.61
CA GLY A 17 24.46 13.31 3.20
C GLY A 17 24.55 14.82 2.98
N LYS A 18 25.78 15.32 2.95
CA LYS A 18 26.11 16.71 2.64
C LYS A 18 27.23 16.77 1.60
N ASP A 19 27.21 17.76 0.75
CA ASP A 19 28.32 18.03 -0.17
C ASP A 19 29.54 18.60 0.56
N ALA A 20 30.65 18.83 -0.18
CA ALA A 20 31.90 19.37 0.37
C ALA A 20 31.75 20.77 1.01
N ARG A 21 30.64 21.48 0.75
CA ARG A 21 30.29 22.80 1.32
C ARG A 21 29.35 22.70 2.51
N GLY A 22 28.95 21.46 2.91
CA GLY A 22 28.00 21.22 3.98
C GLY A 22 26.52 21.33 3.57
N ILE A 23 26.22 21.45 2.26
CA ILE A 23 24.85 21.55 1.75
C ILE A 23 24.21 20.15 1.74
N PRO A 24 23.02 19.96 2.38
CA PRO A 24 22.32 18.68 2.37
C PRO A 24 22.00 18.20 0.96
N GLN A 25 22.22 16.93 0.69
CA GLN A 25 21.85 16.25 -0.55
C GLN A 25 20.71 15.28 -0.31
N PHE A 26 19.82 15.15 -1.28
CA PHE A 26 18.65 14.30 -1.21
C PHE A 26 18.53 13.43 -2.46
N ALA A 27 18.18 12.18 -2.27
CA ALA A 27 17.70 11.29 -3.35
C ALA A 27 16.17 11.40 -3.44
N ALA A 28 15.67 11.58 -4.65
CA ALA A 28 14.24 11.58 -4.95
C ALA A 28 13.79 10.13 -5.19
N ASN A 29 13.31 9.45 -4.15
CA ASN A 29 12.85 8.09 -4.25
C ASN A 29 11.35 8.06 -4.60
N PRO A 30 10.92 7.21 -5.55
CA PRO A 30 9.51 6.99 -5.81
C PRO A 30 8.88 6.21 -4.66
N GLY A 31 7.70 6.65 -4.20
CA GLY A 31 6.97 6.08 -3.07
C GLY A 31 5.46 6.26 -3.22
N GLY A 32 4.72 6.00 -2.13
CA GLY A 32 3.27 5.93 -2.09
C GLY A 32 2.79 4.48 -2.00
N ALA A 33 2.05 4.14 -0.95
CA ALA A 33 1.74 2.75 -0.63
C ALA A 33 0.98 2.00 -1.75
N PRO A 34 -0.06 2.56 -2.40
CA PRO A 34 -0.73 1.89 -3.51
C PRO A 34 0.17 1.71 -4.73
N ALA A 35 1.06 2.67 -5.02
CA ALA A 35 2.04 2.57 -6.11
C ALA A 35 3.10 1.51 -5.80
N ASN A 36 3.59 1.47 -4.56
CA ASN A 36 4.51 0.45 -4.08
C ASN A 36 3.92 -0.96 -4.23
N LEU A 37 2.67 -1.15 -3.79
CA LEU A 37 1.97 -2.43 -3.93
C LEU A 37 1.81 -2.84 -5.40
N ALA A 38 1.43 -1.90 -6.28
CA ALA A 38 1.30 -2.18 -7.72
C ALA A 38 2.62 -2.68 -8.33
N VAL A 39 3.74 -2.02 -7.98
CA VAL A 39 5.08 -2.42 -8.45
C VAL A 39 5.48 -3.78 -7.87
N ALA A 40 5.29 -4.01 -6.57
CA ALA A 40 5.61 -5.29 -5.94
C ALA A 40 4.85 -6.44 -6.60
N ALA A 41 3.53 -6.29 -6.77
CA ALA A 41 2.69 -7.30 -7.41
C ALA A 41 3.08 -7.53 -8.89
N SER A 42 3.42 -6.46 -9.63
CA SER A 42 3.87 -6.55 -11.02
C SER A 42 5.17 -7.33 -11.16
N ARG A 43 6.19 -7.01 -10.35
CA ARG A 43 7.48 -7.72 -10.33
C ARG A 43 7.34 -9.19 -9.97
N LEU A 44 6.27 -9.54 -9.24
CA LEU A 44 5.93 -10.90 -8.80
C LEU A 44 4.92 -11.61 -9.72
N GLY A 45 4.69 -11.05 -10.91
CA GLY A 45 3.99 -11.72 -12.03
C GLY A 45 2.49 -11.47 -12.12
N ALA A 46 1.93 -10.47 -11.43
CA ALA A 46 0.57 -10.01 -11.63
C ALA A 46 0.50 -8.93 -12.73
N GLN A 47 -0.63 -8.84 -13.42
CA GLN A 47 -0.95 -7.72 -14.29
C GLN A 47 -1.57 -6.59 -13.46
N THR A 48 -0.85 -5.48 -13.32
CA THR A 48 -1.23 -4.38 -12.44
C THR A 48 -1.49 -3.08 -13.20
N ALA A 49 -2.40 -2.26 -12.66
CA ALA A 49 -2.60 -0.88 -13.08
C ALA A 49 -2.67 0.04 -11.86
N PHE A 50 -2.40 1.30 -12.08
CA PHE A 50 -2.44 2.34 -11.06
C PHE A 50 -3.33 3.51 -11.51
N ILE A 51 -4.25 3.91 -10.64
CA ILE A 51 -5.03 5.14 -10.76
C ILE A 51 -4.65 6.08 -9.62
N GLY A 52 -4.24 7.26 -9.97
CA GLY A 52 -3.88 8.34 -9.07
C GLY A 52 -3.65 9.63 -9.87
N LYS A 53 -3.23 10.68 -9.19
CA LYS A 53 -3.03 11.98 -9.83
C LYS A 53 -1.68 12.57 -9.42
N VAL A 54 -0.94 13.08 -10.38
CA VAL A 54 0.35 13.76 -10.21
C VAL A 54 0.33 15.14 -10.85
N GLY A 55 1.24 16.02 -10.45
CA GLY A 55 1.38 17.33 -11.07
C GLY A 55 1.98 17.27 -12.47
N ALA A 56 1.73 18.32 -13.27
CA ALA A 56 2.36 18.52 -14.57
C ALA A 56 3.84 19.00 -14.42
N ASP A 57 4.59 18.39 -13.52
CA ASP A 57 5.95 18.74 -13.13
C ASP A 57 6.97 17.62 -13.42
N ALA A 58 8.24 17.85 -13.07
CA ALA A 58 9.31 16.90 -13.31
C ALA A 58 9.11 15.61 -12.49
N PHE A 59 8.60 15.72 -11.25
CA PHE A 59 8.37 14.58 -10.39
C PHE A 59 7.18 13.73 -10.86
N GLY A 60 6.10 14.37 -11.33
CA GLY A 60 4.94 13.65 -11.89
C GLY A 60 5.33 12.83 -13.12
N ARG A 61 6.15 13.40 -14.03
CA ARG A 61 6.68 12.64 -15.19
C ARG A 61 7.56 11.47 -14.75
N TYR A 62 8.50 11.71 -13.85
CA TYR A 62 9.40 10.67 -13.31
C TYR A 62 8.63 9.52 -12.66
N LEU A 63 7.66 9.81 -11.81
CA LEU A 63 6.85 8.78 -11.15
C LEU A 63 6.08 7.92 -12.16
N LYS A 64 5.50 8.56 -13.19
CA LYS A 64 4.81 7.85 -14.27
C LYS A 64 5.76 6.93 -15.05
N GLU A 65 6.97 7.41 -15.36
CA GLU A 65 8.02 6.61 -16.01
C GLU A 65 8.43 5.41 -15.15
N VAL A 66 8.70 5.62 -13.86
CA VAL A 66 9.07 4.52 -12.94
C VAL A 66 8.01 3.45 -12.85
N LEU A 67 6.73 3.80 -12.76
CA LEU A 67 5.65 2.82 -12.73
C LEU A 67 5.57 2.04 -14.05
N ALA A 68 5.65 2.74 -15.19
CA ALA A 68 5.62 2.11 -16.51
C ALA A 68 6.82 1.16 -16.75
N GLU A 69 8.04 1.54 -16.34
CA GLU A 69 9.23 0.70 -16.39
C GLU A 69 9.07 -0.59 -15.57
N ASN A 70 8.31 -0.52 -14.47
CA ASN A 70 7.94 -1.67 -13.66
C ASN A 70 6.70 -2.42 -14.17
N LYS A 71 6.28 -2.16 -15.43
CA LYS A 71 5.16 -2.84 -16.12
C LYS A 71 3.80 -2.63 -15.45
N VAL A 72 3.65 -1.56 -14.68
CA VAL A 72 2.35 -1.10 -14.17
C VAL A 72 1.67 -0.30 -15.29
N ASP A 73 0.42 -0.62 -15.61
CA ASP A 73 -0.37 0.19 -16.54
C ASP A 73 -0.71 1.55 -15.89
N VAL A 74 -0.20 2.62 -16.47
CA VAL A 74 -0.36 4.00 -16.01
C VAL A 74 -1.34 4.80 -16.87
N SER A 75 -2.13 4.14 -17.70
CA SER A 75 -3.12 4.81 -18.57
C SER A 75 -4.21 5.54 -17.77
N GLY A 76 -4.53 5.06 -16.57
CA GLY A 76 -5.45 5.70 -15.62
C GLY A 76 -4.82 6.78 -14.73
N MET A 77 -3.56 7.12 -14.95
CA MET A 77 -2.86 8.12 -14.13
C MET A 77 -3.11 9.53 -14.65
N ALA A 78 -3.88 10.31 -13.89
CA ALA A 78 -4.22 11.69 -14.24
C ALA A 78 -3.06 12.67 -13.98
N VAL A 79 -3.03 13.77 -14.75
CA VAL A 79 -2.05 14.85 -14.59
C VAL A 79 -2.79 16.15 -14.29
N ASP A 80 -2.42 16.81 -13.20
CA ASP A 80 -2.99 18.07 -12.75
C ASP A 80 -2.06 19.22 -13.16
N ALA A 81 -2.62 20.23 -13.86
CA ALA A 81 -1.84 21.39 -14.31
C ALA A 81 -1.63 22.45 -13.20
N ASP A 82 -2.51 22.45 -12.21
CA ASP A 82 -2.59 23.51 -11.20
C ASP A 82 -2.01 23.10 -9.85
N HIS A 83 -1.89 21.79 -9.58
CA HIS A 83 -1.45 21.26 -8.31
C HIS A 83 -0.15 20.44 -8.47
N PRO A 84 0.87 20.69 -7.61
CA PRO A 84 2.15 19.99 -7.71
C PRO A 84 2.06 18.55 -7.25
N THR A 85 3.03 17.73 -7.70
CA THR A 85 3.25 16.38 -7.19
C THR A 85 3.58 16.40 -5.70
N THR A 86 3.02 15.48 -4.93
CA THR A 86 3.28 15.36 -3.49
C THR A 86 4.71 14.91 -3.21
N MET A 87 5.29 15.49 -2.17
CA MET A 87 6.61 15.14 -1.66
C MET A 87 6.57 14.92 -0.14
N ALA A 88 7.37 13.97 0.32
CA ALA A 88 7.75 13.83 1.71
C ALA A 88 9.27 14.04 1.84
N VAL A 89 9.71 14.85 2.79
CA VAL A 89 11.13 14.98 3.13
C VAL A 89 11.43 14.02 4.27
N VAL A 90 12.36 13.12 4.04
CA VAL A 90 12.81 12.13 5.03
C VAL A 90 14.20 12.57 5.51
N SER A 91 14.26 13.12 6.71
CA SER A 91 15.49 13.42 7.40
C SER A 91 15.86 12.29 8.38
N VAL A 92 17.16 12.08 8.55
CA VAL A 92 17.68 11.12 9.52
C VAL A 92 18.44 11.93 10.56
N ASP A 93 18.10 11.80 11.83
CA ASP A 93 18.78 12.49 12.90
C ASP A 93 20.12 11.84 13.27
N ALA A 94 20.81 12.40 14.25
CA ALA A 94 22.12 11.89 14.71
C ALA A 94 22.02 10.49 15.37
N THR A 95 20.85 10.04 15.76
CA THR A 95 20.59 8.71 16.34
C THR A 95 20.21 7.67 15.29
N GLY A 96 19.98 8.11 14.03
CA GLY A 96 19.50 7.28 12.93
C GLY A 96 17.99 7.19 12.86
N GLU A 97 17.26 7.94 13.70
CA GLU A 97 15.80 8.01 13.65
C GLU A 97 15.34 8.86 12.46
N ARG A 98 14.26 8.42 11.81
CA ARG A 98 13.70 9.08 10.63
C ARG A 98 12.56 10.00 11.03
N ASP A 99 12.60 11.22 10.54
CA ASP A 99 11.49 12.17 10.60
C ASP A 99 10.92 12.40 9.19
N PHE A 100 9.59 12.35 9.08
CA PHE A 100 8.86 12.54 7.83
C PHE A 100 8.10 13.85 7.87
N SER A 101 8.50 14.79 7.02
CA SER A 101 7.80 16.04 6.79
C SER A 101 7.06 16.00 5.44
N PHE A 102 5.73 15.87 5.48
CA PHE A 102 4.92 15.86 4.26
C PHE A 102 4.62 17.26 3.75
N TYR A 103 4.95 17.50 2.50
CA TYR A 103 4.52 18.68 1.74
C TYR A 103 3.29 18.28 0.92
N ARG A 104 2.15 18.14 1.63
CA ARG A 104 0.88 17.64 1.10
C ARG A 104 -0.29 18.40 1.73
N SER A 105 -0.78 19.44 1.04
CA SER A 105 -1.95 20.22 1.45
C SER A 105 -3.02 20.24 0.35
N ALA A 106 -2.71 20.82 -0.80
CA ALA A 106 -3.53 20.83 -2.01
C ALA A 106 -2.70 20.31 -3.19
N ASN A 107 -2.11 19.14 -3.02
CA ASN A 107 -1.28 18.50 -4.04
C ASN A 107 -2.14 17.64 -4.96
N ALA A 108 -1.61 17.26 -6.11
CA ALA A 108 -2.34 16.58 -7.18
C ALA A 108 -3.04 15.30 -6.72
N ASP A 109 -2.41 14.47 -5.86
CA ASP A 109 -3.02 13.24 -5.34
C ASP A 109 -4.27 13.48 -4.48
N VAL A 110 -4.33 14.62 -3.77
CA VAL A 110 -5.53 15.05 -3.02
C VAL A 110 -6.66 15.45 -3.97
N MET A 111 -6.31 15.94 -5.16
CA MET A 111 -7.26 16.39 -6.21
C MET A 111 -7.76 15.24 -7.10
N LEU A 112 -7.46 13.98 -6.76
CA LEU A 112 -8.09 12.84 -7.44
C LEU A 112 -9.60 12.91 -7.28
N SER A 113 -10.33 12.93 -8.39
CA SER A 113 -11.79 13.06 -8.43
C SER A 113 -12.47 11.80 -8.96
N LYS A 114 -13.80 11.71 -8.84
CA LYS A 114 -14.57 10.57 -9.36
C LYS A 114 -14.45 10.46 -10.88
N GLU A 115 -14.33 11.59 -11.55
CA GLU A 115 -14.23 11.71 -13.01
C GLU A 115 -12.91 11.14 -13.53
N ASP A 116 -11.87 11.10 -12.68
CA ASP A 116 -10.57 10.49 -13.00
C ASP A 116 -10.63 8.95 -12.98
N ILE A 117 -11.70 8.33 -12.47
CA ILE A 117 -11.81 6.87 -12.24
C ILE A 117 -12.94 6.29 -13.08
N SER A 118 -12.61 5.65 -14.20
CA SER A 118 -13.60 5.08 -15.12
C SER A 118 -14.14 3.73 -14.66
N ASP A 119 -15.41 3.45 -15.00
CA ASP A 119 -16.03 2.14 -14.74
C ASP A 119 -15.38 1.02 -15.56
N GLU A 120 -14.84 1.32 -16.75
CA GLU A 120 -14.12 0.36 -17.59
C GLU A 120 -12.87 -0.17 -16.85
N ALA A 121 -12.10 0.71 -16.20
CA ALA A 121 -10.93 0.32 -15.45
C ALA A 121 -11.31 -0.54 -14.22
N LEU A 122 -12.37 -0.14 -13.49
CA LEU A 122 -12.86 -0.89 -12.34
C LEU A 122 -13.39 -2.28 -12.74
N LYS A 123 -14.16 -2.37 -13.84
CA LYS A 123 -14.71 -3.62 -14.36
C LYS A 123 -13.65 -4.59 -14.86
N ALA A 124 -12.53 -4.07 -15.34
CA ALA A 124 -11.43 -4.88 -15.86
C ALA A 124 -10.60 -5.55 -14.74
N ALA A 125 -10.72 -5.09 -13.50
CA ALA A 125 -9.91 -5.54 -12.37
C ALA A 125 -10.57 -6.69 -11.61
N LYS A 126 -9.79 -7.75 -11.27
CA LYS A 126 -10.22 -8.78 -10.33
C LYS A 126 -10.14 -8.28 -8.88
N ILE A 127 -9.10 -7.53 -8.57
CA ILE A 127 -8.85 -6.92 -7.26
C ILE A 127 -8.71 -5.42 -7.42
N VAL A 128 -9.37 -4.65 -6.54
CA VAL A 128 -9.17 -3.21 -6.40
C VAL A 128 -8.61 -2.92 -5.01
N HIS A 129 -7.45 -2.28 -4.97
CA HIS A 129 -6.72 -1.96 -3.74
C HIS A 129 -6.64 -0.45 -3.51
N PHE A 130 -6.73 -0.04 -2.25
CA PHE A 130 -6.47 1.34 -1.82
C PHE A 130 -5.92 1.41 -0.39
N GLY A 131 -5.33 2.57 -0.04
CA GLY A 131 -4.86 2.90 1.29
C GLY A 131 -5.67 4.02 1.95
N SER A 132 -5.29 4.41 3.19
CA SER A 132 -5.99 5.49 3.90
C SER A 132 -5.45 6.89 3.61
N VAL A 133 -4.30 7.03 2.96
CA VAL A 133 -3.73 8.35 2.65
C VAL A 133 -4.67 9.13 1.72
N SER A 134 -5.30 8.47 0.75
CA SER A 134 -6.33 9.09 -0.09
C SER A 134 -7.61 9.48 0.68
N LEU A 135 -7.80 8.97 1.91
CA LEU A 135 -8.96 9.28 2.74
C LEU A 135 -8.75 10.49 3.67
N THR A 136 -7.59 11.11 3.65
CA THR A 136 -7.24 12.24 4.53
C THR A 136 -7.98 13.53 4.19
N ALA A 137 -8.33 13.73 2.92
CA ALA A 137 -9.03 14.93 2.45
C ALA A 137 -9.89 14.65 1.21
N ASP A 138 -10.85 15.54 0.94
CA ASP A 138 -11.60 15.58 -0.32
C ASP A 138 -10.86 16.43 -1.37
N PRO A 139 -11.07 16.12 -2.66
CA PRO A 139 -11.99 15.16 -3.26
C PRO A 139 -11.52 13.70 -3.27
N SER A 140 -10.23 13.40 -3.00
CA SER A 140 -9.67 12.04 -3.11
C SER A 140 -10.36 11.02 -2.20
N ARG A 141 -10.78 11.41 -0.99
CA ARG A 141 -11.58 10.56 -0.09
C ARG A 141 -12.86 10.08 -0.76
N THR A 142 -13.67 11.03 -1.21
CA THR A 142 -14.94 10.73 -1.87
C THR A 142 -14.75 9.91 -3.14
N ALA A 143 -13.73 10.20 -3.94
CA ALA A 143 -13.40 9.47 -5.16
C ALA A 143 -12.99 8.02 -4.87
N THR A 144 -12.12 7.80 -3.87
CA THR A 144 -11.63 6.48 -3.50
C THR A 144 -12.75 5.58 -2.94
N LEU A 145 -13.57 6.11 -2.03
CA LEU A 145 -14.69 5.36 -1.46
C LEU A 145 -15.76 5.04 -2.51
N ASP A 146 -16.06 5.97 -3.41
CA ASP A 146 -16.97 5.76 -4.54
C ASP A 146 -16.42 4.66 -5.48
N ALA A 147 -15.14 4.73 -5.83
CA ALA A 147 -14.50 3.73 -6.69
C ALA A 147 -14.55 2.32 -6.07
N ALA A 148 -14.23 2.18 -4.77
CA ALA A 148 -14.32 0.92 -4.05
C ALA A 148 -15.76 0.37 -4.05
N ALA A 149 -16.77 1.22 -3.82
CA ALA A 149 -18.17 0.82 -3.83
C ALA A 149 -18.64 0.41 -5.23
N ARG A 150 -18.23 1.13 -6.29
CA ARG A 150 -18.52 0.76 -7.69
C ARG A 150 -17.84 -0.55 -8.07
N ALA A 151 -16.55 -0.70 -7.76
CA ALA A 151 -15.77 -1.90 -8.04
C ALA A 151 -16.38 -3.15 -7.40
N LYS A 152 -16.81 -3.05 -6.12
CA LYS A 152 -17.50 -4.14 -5.42
C LYS A 152 -18.81 -4.54 -6.13
N LYS A 153 -19.61 -3.57 -6.57
CA LYS A 153 -20.84 -3.83 -7.36
C LYS A 153 -20.55 -4.48 -8.72
N LEU A 154 -19.38 -4.21 -9.29
CA LEU A 154 -18.92 -4.81 -10.54
C LEU A 154 -18.27 -6.20 -10.36
N GLY A 155 -18.18 -6.69 -9.12
CA GLY A 155 -17.70 -8.03 -8.80
C GLY A 155 -16.20 -8.12 -8.46
N ALA A 156 -15.50 -7.00 -8.32
CA ALA A 156 -14.12 -7.00 -7.90
C ALA A 156 -13.98 -7.30 -6.40
N THR A 157 -12.92 -8.01 -6.02
CA THR A 157 -12.49 -8.16 -4.62
C THR A 157 -11.86 -6.86 -4.13
N ILE A 158 -12.35 -6.32 -3.03
CA ILE A 158 -11.85 -5.07 -2.47
C ILE A 158 -10.79 -5.36 -1.41
N THR A 159 -9.60 -4.79 -1.57
CA THR A 159 -8.50 -4.95 -0.62
C THR A 159 -8.08 -3.60 -0.05
N TYR A 160 -7.73 -3.58 1.23
CA TYR A 160 -7.43 -2.37 1.96
C TYR A 160 -6.23 -2.55 2.89
N ASP A 161 -5.34 -1.56 2.88
CA ASP A 161 -4.27 -1.37 3.87
C ASP A 161 -4.39 0.05 4.41
N PRO A 162 -4.76 0.27 5.69
CA PRO A 162 -4.82 1.62 6.26
C PRO A 162 -3.52 2.39 6.07
N ASN A 163 -2.39 1.74 6.29
CA ASN A 163 -1.07 2.34 6.14
C ASN A 163 -0.98 3.71 6.82
N TYR A 164 -1.32 3.74 8.11
CA TYR A 164 -1.52 4.95 8.92
C TYR A 164 -0.28 5.84 8.96
N ARG A 165 -0.47 7.13 8.72
CA ARG A 165 0.55 8.17 8.83
C ARG A 165 0.01 9.31 9.69
N ALA A 166 0.37 9.31 10.98
CA ALA A 166 -0.20 10.20 12.00
C ALA A 166 -0.19 11.69 11.59
N ASN A 167 0.89 12.14 10.96
CA ASN A 167 1.11 13.53 10.56
C ASN A 167 0.31 13.99 9.32
N LEU A 168 -0.44 13.11 8.68
CA LEU A 168 -1.35 13.46 7.57
C LEU A 168 -2.79 13.71 8.01
N TRP A 169 -3.11 13.47 9.28
CA TRP A 169 -4.47 13.57 9.81
C TRP A 169 -4.64 14.78 10.70
N LYS A 170 -5.86 15.30 10.75
CA LYS A 170 -6.22 16.42 11.63
C LYS A 170 -6.15 16.06 13.12
N SER A 171 -6.50 14.81 13.44
CA SER A 171 -6.39 14.21 14.76
C SER A 171 -6.37 12.68 14.65
N LYS A 172 -5.98 12.02 15.73
CA LYS A 172 -6.03 10.54 15.82
C LYS A 172 -7.46 10.02 15.71
N GLU A 173 -8.43 10.72 16.28
CA GLU A 173 -9.85 10.36 16.23
C GLU A 173 -10.41 10.46 14.82
N ASP A 174 -10.04 11.52 14.06
CA ASP A 174 -10.40 11.66 12.65
C ASP A 174 -9.79 10.52 11.83
N ALA A 175 -8.50 10.22 12.03
CA ALA A 175 -7.83 9.10 11.38
C ALA A 175 -8.58 7.78 11.61
N ILE A 176 -8.87 7.45 12.87
CA ILE A 176 -9.58 6.21 13.23
C ILE A 176 -10.97 6.16 12.56
N ALA A 177 -11.71 7.27 12.58
CA ALA A 177 -13.03 7.33 11.95
C ALA A 177 -12.95 7.08 10.44
N GLN A 178 -12.04 7.76 9.74
CA GLN A 178 -11.88 7.61 8.29
C GLN A 178 -11.30 6.24 7.90
N MET A 179 -10.37 5.69 8.68
CA MET A 179 -9.83 4.35 8.43
C MET A 179 -10.88 3.24 8.64
N LYS A 180 -11.84 3.44 9.53
CA LYS A 180 -12.95 2.49 9.75
C LYS A 180 -14.06 2.59 8.70
N ALA A 181 -14.25 3.76 8.10
CA ALA A 181 -15.35 4.01 7.16
C ALA A 181 -15.41 3.01 5.99
N PRO A 182 -14.30 2.61 5.34
CA PRO A 182 -14.33 1.66 4.23
C PRO A 182 -14.50 0.19 4.64
N LEU A 183 -14.34 -0.19 5.92
CA LEU A 183 -14.33 -1.60 6.33
C LEU A 183 -15.52 -2.43 5.83
N PRO A 184 -16.78 -1.92 5.78
CA PRO A 184 -17.90 -2.69 5.22
C PRO A 184 -17.81 -3.00 3.71
N LEU A 185 -16.91 -2.33 2.99
CA LEU A 185 -16.66 -2.61 1.57
C LEU A 185 -15.56 -3.65 1.36
N VAL A 186 -14.69 -3.87 2.36
CA VAL A 186 -13.45 -4.62 2.24
C VAL A 186 -13.68 -6.13 2.33
N ASP A 187 -13.02 -6.88 1.44
CA ASP A 187 -13.00 -8.35 1.42
C ASP A 187 -11.71 -8.90 2.02
N ILE A 188 -10.56 -8.22 1.75
CA ILE A 188 -9.25 -8.59 2.28
C ILE A 188 -8.62 -7.35 2.93
N LEU A 189 -8.29 -7.45 4.20
CA LEU A 189 -7.68 -6.38 4.99
C LEU A 189 -6.26 -6.78 5.41
N LYS A 190 -5.31 -5.86 5.25
CA LYS A 190 -4.02 -5.96 5.93
C LYS A 190 -3.90 -4.79 6.90
N VAL A 191 -3.45 -5.07 8.10
CA VAL A 191 -3.06 -4.07 9.11
C VAL A 191 -1.71 -4.45 9.71
N SER A 192 -1.01 -3.49 10.29
CA SER A 192 0.14 -3.80 11.15
C SER A 192 -0.31 -4.06 12.60
N ASP A 193 0.60 -4.59 13.42
CA ASP A 193 0.41 -4.73 14.87
C ASP A 193 0.21 -3.38 15.58
N GLU A 194 0.76 -2.28 15.03
CA GLU A 194 0.54 -0.92 15.51
C GLU A 194 -0.83 -0.35 15.10
N GLU A 195 -1.37 -0.77 13.96
CA GLU A 195 -2.66 -0.32 13.43
C GLU A 195 -3.85 -1.08 14.03
N LEU A 196 -3.65 -2.35 14.38
CA LEU A 196 -4.70 -3.18 14.97
C LEU A 196 -5.37 -2.51 16.18
N PRO A 197 -4.61 -2.02 17.19
CA PRO A 197 -5.21 -1.34 18.35
C PRO A 197 -5.89 -0.01 18.01
N LEU A 198 -5.51 0.68 16.94
CA LEU A 198 -6.20 1.88 16.49
C LEU A 198 -7.62 1.57 16.00
N LEU A 199 -7.78 0.44 15.32
CA LEU A 199 -9.06 0.04 14.75
C LEU A 199 -9.95 -0.74 15.73
N THR A 200 -9.37 -1.45 16.71
CA THR A 200 -10.10 -2.40 17.56
C THR A 200 -10.04 -2.08 19.06
N GLY A 201 -9.04 -1.31 19.50
CA GLY A 201 -8.77 -1.06 20.91
C GLY A 201 -8.02 -2.19 21.62
N THR A 202 -7.61 -3.25 20.89
CA THR A 202 -6.84 -4.37 21.47
C THR A 202 -5.60 -4.67 20.64
N THR A 203 -4.53 -5.10 21.30
CA THR A 203 -3.30 -5.62 20.68
C THR A 203 -3.33 -7.12 20.43
N ASP A 204 -4.34 -7.83 20.98
CA ASP A 204 -4.51 -9.26 20.76
C ASP A 204 -5.03 -9.52 19.34
N CYS A 205 -4.22 -10.24 18.54
CA CYS A 205 -4.53 -10.50 17.13
C CYS A 205 -5.82 -11.30 16.95
N GLU A 206 -6.09 -12.26 17.85
CA GLU A 206 -7.27 -13.12 17.71
C GLU A 206 -8.56 -12.34 17.94
N SER A 207 -8.68 -11.64 19.07
CA SER A 207 -9.86 -10.83 19.38
C SER A 207 -10.00 -9.62 18.47
N GLY A 208 -8.89 -8.95 18.10
CA GLY A 208 -8.90 -7.81 17.20
C GLY A 208 -9.38 -8.18 15.80
N THR A 209 -8.86 -9.26 15.22
CA THR A 209 -9.31 -9.70 13.90
C THR A 209 -10.74 -10.25 13.93
N ALA A 210 -11.20 -10.86 15.05
CA ALA A 210 -12.59 -11.24 15.21
C ALA A 210 -13.55 -10.04 15.19
N GLN A 211 -13.16 -8.90 15.81
CA GLN A 211 -13.93 -7.67 15.73
C GLN A 211 -13.97 -7.10 14.30
N LEU A 212 -12.82 -7.08 13.61
CA LEU A 212 -12.73 -6.59 12.23
C LEU A 212 -13.57 -7.45 11.26
N ALA A 213 -13.59 -8.77 11.45
CA ALA A 213 -14.38 -9.70 10.64
C ALA A 213 -15.89 -9.45 10.72
N GLN A 214 -16.40 -8.81 11.79
CA GLN A 214 -17.81 -8.43 11.91
C GLN A 214 -18.27 -7.43 10.84
N ASN A 215 -17.34 -6.77 10.13
CA ASN A 215 -17.64 -5.93 8.98
C ASN A 215 -17.84 -6.73 7.68
N GLY A 216 -17.78 -8.06 7.71
CA GLY A 216 -17.89 -8.92 6.53
C GLY A 216 -16.56 -9.21 5.84
N ILE A 217 -15.43 -8.84 6.45
CA ILE A 217 -14.09 -9.05 5.89
C ILE A 217 -13.77 -10.55 5.95
N ARG A 218 -13.43 -11.12 4.80
CA ARG A 218 -13.23 -12.57 4.62
C ARG A 218 -11.83 -13.04 4.98
N LEU A 219 -10.83 -12.17 4.78
CA LEU A 219 -9.42 -12.47 5.01
C LEU A 219 -8.73 -11.25 5.63
N ILE A 220 -8.08 -11.44 6.77
CA ILE A 220 -7.41 -10.37 7.52
C ILE A 220 -5.98 -10.81 7.78
N PHE A 221 -5.03 -9.93 7.49
CA PHE A 221 -3.61 -10.06 7.81
C PHE A 221 -3.22 -9.05 8.87
N VAL A 222 -2.51 -9.48 9.90
CA VAL A 222 -1.83 -8.61 10.86
C VAL A 222 -0.34 -8.86 10.71
N THR A 223 0.37 -7.91 10.09
CA THR A 223 1.84 -8.02 9.95
C THR A 223 2.52 -7.68 11.26
N LEU A 224 3.48 -8.54 11.69
CA LEU A 224 4.16 -8.52 12.99
C LEU A 224 5.67 -8.24 12.83
N GLY A 225 6.05 -7.49 11.80
CA GLY A 225 7.44 -7.19 11.49
C GLY A 225 8.28 -8.46 11.29
N ALA A 226 9.38 -8.60 12.04
CA ALA A 226 10.25 -9.77 11.95
C ALA A 226 9.57 -11.08 12.36
N ASN A 227 8.46 -11.01 13.10
CA ASN A 227 7.71 -12.19 13.53
C ASN A 227 6.78 -12.75 12.45
N GLY A 228 6.67 -12.10 11.29
CA GLY A 228 5.86 -12.57 10.17
C GLY A 228 4.43 -12.05 10.18
N VAL A 229 3.43 -12.90 10.02
CA VAL A 229 2.04 -12.50 9.87
C VAL A 229 1.09 -13.43 10.63
N PHE A 230 0.18 -12.83 11.39
CA PHE A 230 -1.03 -13.50 11.88
C PHE A 230 -2.13 -13.33 10.82
N TYR A 231 -2.93 -14.34 10.59
CA TYR A 231 -4.07 -14.27 9.68
C TYR A 231 -5.36 -14.78 10.31
N ARG A 232 -6.49 -14.22 9.85
CA ARG A 232 -7.84 -14.77 10.02
C ARG A 232 -8.45 -14.99 8.64
N PHE A 233 -8.92 -16.22 8.40
CA PHE A 233 -9.65 -16.62 7.20
C PHE A 233 -10.97 -17.29 7.60
N GLY A 234 -12.06 -16.54 7.55
CA GLY A 234 -13.31 -16.94 8.17
C GLY A 234 -13.13 -17.15 9.68
N GLU A 235 -13.49 -18.34 10.17
CA GLU A 235 -13.33 -18.73 11.58
C GLU A 235 -11.93 -19.28 11.91
N LYS A 236 -11.10 -19.53 10.90
CA LYS A 236 -9.75 -20.09 11.09
C LYS A 236 -8.75 -18.96 11.31
N THR A 237 -7.86 -19.17 12.26
CA THR A 237 -6.71 -18.29 12.51
C THR A 237 -5.41 -19.07 12.45
N GLY A 238 -4.32 -18.38 12.16
CA GLY A 238 -3.01 -19.00 12.17
C GLY A 238 -1.91 -17.94 12.10
N HIS A 239 -0.68 -18.40 12.10
CA HIS A 239 0.51 -17.57 12.07
C HIS A 239 1.55 -18.17 11.12
N VAL A 240 2.10 -17.36 10.25
CA VAL A 240 3.22 -17.75 9.38
C VAL A 240 4.44 -16.93 9.76
N ALA A 241 5.50 -17.61 10.16
CA ALA A 241 6.73 -16.98 10.65
C ALA A 241 7.41 -16.09 9.60
N GLY A 242 8.02 -15.02 10.06
CA GLY A 242 8.82 -14.15 9.21
C GLY A 242 10.11 -14.83 8.73
N VAL A 243 10.69 -14.28 7.68
CA VAL A 243 11.99 -14.74 7.15
C VAL A 243 13.08 -13.83 7.72
N PRO A 244 14.05 -14.36 8.48
CA PRO A 244 15.13 -13.56 9.03
C PRO A 244 15.94 -12.87 7.93
N CYS A 245 16.23 -11.58 8.11
CA CYS A 245 17.09 -10.81 7.22
C CYS A 245 17.90 -9.77 7.98
N LYS A 246 18.99 -9.30 7.37
CA LYS A 246 19.71 -8.14 7.90
C LYS A 246 18.92 -6.89 7.47
N VAL A 247 18.44 -6.13 8.44
CA VAL A 247 17.66 -4.92 8.16
C VAL A 247 18.55 -3.85 7.52
N GLY A 248 18.20 -3.44 6.30
CA GLY A 248 18.74 -2.28 5.61
C GLY A 248 17.78 -1.10 5.72
N ASP A 249 16.51 -1.32 5.33
CA ASP A 249 15.45 -0.33 5.35
C ASP A 249 14.08 -1.03 5.48
N THR A 250 13.18 -0.52 6.30
CA THR A 250 11.83 -1.08 6.46
C THR A 250 10.80 -0.46 5.53
N ASN A 251 11.19 0.57 4.76
CA ASN A 251 10.27 1.26 3.86
C ASN A 251 9.78 0.32 2.73
N GLY A 252 8.46 0.28 2.52
CA GLY A 252 7.84 -0.54 1.49
C GLY A 252 7.74 -2.05 1.81
N ALA A 253 8.21 -2.52 2.98
CA ALA A 253 8.14 -3.93 3.35
C ALA A 253 6.68 -4.42 3.47
N GLY A 254 5.81 -3.63 4.11
CA GLY A 254 4.37 -3.93 4.22
C GLY A 254 3.68 -3.94 2.86
N ASP A 255 4.02 -2.96 1.99
CA ASP A 255 3.48 -2.88 0.63
C ASP A 255 3.95 -4.08 -0.22
N THR A 256 5.23 -4.48 -0.06
CA THR A 256 5.79 -5.68 -0.72
C THR A 256 5.11 -6.94 -0.24
N PHE A 257 4.92 -7.11 1.09
CA PHE A 257 4.19 -8.24 1.64
C PHE A 257 2.80 -8.36 1.03
N PHE A 258 2.03 -7.26 1.06
CA PHE A 258 0.66 -7.31 0.58
C PHE A 258 0.59 -7.47 -0.95
N GLY A 259 1.45 -6.77 -1.71
CA GLY A 259 1.56 -6.94 -3.16
C GLY A 259 1.93 -8.37 -3.54
N ALA A 260 2.86 -9.01 -2.81
CA ALA A 260 3.23 -10.40 -3.01
C ALA A 260 2.06 -11.36 -2.72
N ALA A 261 1.36 -11.17 -1.60
CA ALA A 261 0.19 -11.97 -1.28
C ALA A 261 -0.90 -11.82 -2.35
N LEU A 262 -1.23 -10.59 -2.76
CA LEU A 262 -2.24 -10.32 -3.79
C LEU A 262 -1.83 -10.84 -5.17
N SER A 263 -0.53 -10.88 -5.52
CA SER A 263 -0.04 -11.44 -6.79
C SER A 263 -0.33 -12.94 -6.96
N LYS A 264 -0.49 -13.65 -5.85
CA LYS A 264 -0.89 -15.06 -5.82
C LYS A 264 -2.41 -15.19 -5.63
N LEU A 265 -3.01 -14.40 -4.72
CA LEU A 265 -4.44 -14.43 -4.43
C LEU A 265 -5.32 -14.03 -5.62
N CYS A 266 -4.86 -13.18 -6.54
CA CYS A 266 -5.59 -12.82 -7.76
C CYS A 266 -5.83 -14.00 -8.73
N LYS A 267 -5.19 -15.14 -8.47
CA LYS A 267 -5.33 -16.40 -9.23
C LYS A 267 -6.22 -17.42 -8.52
N GLU A 268 -6.75 -17.07 -7.35
CA GLU A 268 -7.51 -17.94 -6.47
C GLU A 268 -8.91 -17.39 -6.24
N GLU A 269 -9.84 -18.31 -6.02
CA GLU A 269 -11.18 -17.95 -5.54
C GLU A 269 -11.20 -18.14 -4.01
N LEU A 270 -11.56 -17.10 -3.25
CA LEU A 270 -11.57 -17.15 -1.78
C LEU A 270 -12.48 -18.25 -1.24
N ASP A 271 -13.54 -18.65 -1.96
CA ASP A 271 -14.49 -19.67 -1.54
C ASP A 271 -13.90 -21.10 -1.58
N THR A 272 -12.88 -21.32 -2.39
CA THR A 272 -12.19 -22.60 -2.54
C THR A 272 -10.76 -22.60 -2.01
N LEU A 273 -10.29 -21.46 -1.49
CA LEU A 273 -8.96 -21.34 -0.94
C LEU A 273 -8.80 -22.19 0.33
N THR A 274 -7.80 -23.06 0.34
CA THR A 274 -7.48 -23.86 1.53
C THR A 274 -6.49 -23.12 2.44
N VAL A 275 -6.46 -23.49 3.72
CA VAL A 275 -5.51 -22.91 4.69
C VAL A 275 -4.07 -23.20 4.28
N ASP A 276 -3.74 -24.43 3.89
CA ASP A 276 -2.38 -24.81 3.48
C ASP A 276 -1.89 -23.97 2.28
N LYS A 277 -2.79 -23.69 1.33
CA LYS A 277 -2.47 -22.83 0.19
C LYS A 277 -2.29 -21.39 0.59
N LEU A 278 -3.14 -20.89 1.49
CA LEU A 278 -3.01 -19.55 2.05
C LEU A 278 -1.68 -19.39 2.80
N GLU A 279 -1.30 -20.34 3.65
CA GLU A 279 -0.02 -20.30 4.38
C GLU A 279 1.18 -20.34 3.43
N GLY A 280 1.11 -21.12 2.34
CA GLY A 280 2.11 -21.09 1.28
C GLY A 280 2.24 -19.71 0.60
N ILE A 281 1.11 -19.03 0.34
CA ILE A 281 1.08 -17.66 -0.18
C ILE A 281 1.70 -16.67 0.83
N LEU A 282 1.39 -16.81 2.11
CA LEU A 282 1.92 -15.93 3.16
C LEU A 282 3.42 -16.14 3.40
N ALA A 283 3.90 -17.39 3.31
CA ALA A 283 5.34 -17.68 3.36
C ALA A 283 6.10 -17.04 2.18
N PHE A 284 5.54 -17.10 0.97
CA PHE A 284 6.06 -16.40 -0.20
C PHE A 284 6.08 -14.88 0.02
N ALA A 285 5.00 -14.30 0.58
CA ALA A 285 4.89 -12.88 0.85
C ALA A 285 5.89 -12.42 1.93
N ASN A 286 6.08 -13.20 3.00
CA ASN A 286 7.10 -12.93 4.03
C ASN A 286 8.52 -12.96 3.43
N LYS A 287 8.83 -13.89 2.52
CA LYS A 287 10.13 -13.94 1.83
C LYS A 287 10.33 -12.71 0.93
N ALA A 288 9.32 -12.29 0.18
CA ALA A 288 9.40 -11.07 -0.63
C ALA A 288 9.64 -9.82 0.24
N ALA A 289 8.91 -9.67 1.33
CA ALA A 289 9.08 -8.56 2.28
C ALA A 289 10.46 -8.55 2.93
N SER A 290 11.03 -9.72 3.29
CA SER A 290 12.36 -9.81 3.88
C SER A 290 13.45 -9.35 2.91
N ILE A 291 13.32 -9.65 1.62
CA ILE A 291 14.24 -9.18 0.58
C ILE A 291 14.19 -7.65 0.48
N THR A 292 12.98 -7.06 0.44
CA THR A 292 12.81 -5.60 0.44
C THR A 292 13.44 -4.98 1.68
N THR A 293 13.17 -5.54 2.87
CA THR A 293 13.72 -5.05 4.15
C THR A 293 15.25 -5.11 4.19
N SER A 294 15.89 -6.02 3.46
CA SER A 294 17.35 -6.14 3.42
C SER A 294 18.05 -5.10 2.54
N ARG A 295 17.29 -4.30 1.79
CA ARG A 295 17.79 -3.31 0.83
C ARG A 295 17.34 -1.90 1.24
N HIS A 296 17.82 -0.88 0.53
CA HIS A 296 17.41 0.52 0.77
C HIS A 296 16.37 0.99 -0.25
N GLY A 297 15.42 1.77 0.25
CA GLY A 297 14.31 2.33 -0.52
C GLY A 297 13.10 1.38 -0.59
N ALA A 298 11.97 1.88 -1.13
CA ALA A 298 10.77 1.09 -1.37
C ALA A 298 10.83 0.39 -2.74
N ILE A 299 10.37 1.06 -3.81
CA ILE A 299 10.35 0.49 -5.17
C ILE A 299 11.72 -0.08 -5.62
N PRO A 300 12.86 0.61 -5.42
CA PRO A 300 14.15 0.04 -5.82
C PRO A 300 14.52 -1.25 -5.11
N ALA A 301 14.05 -1.43 -3.87
CA ALA A 301 14.37 -2.59 -3.02
C ALA A 301 13.52 -3.83 -3.31
N MET A 302 12.38 -3.68 -3.99
CA MET A 302 11.42 -4.77 -4.24
C MET A 302 12.01 -5.89 -5.10
N PRO A 303 11.80 -7.17 -4.71
CA PRO A 303 12.35 -8.31 -5.44
C PRO A 303 11.61 -8.59 -6.74
N THR A 304 12.27 -9.31 -7.61
CA THR A 304 11.66 -10.01 -8.75
C THR A 304 11.13 -11.38 -8.33
N LEU A 305 10.28 -11.99 -9.15
CA LEU A 305 9.76 -13.34 -8.89
C LEU A 305 10.89 -14.38 -8.76
N ALA A 306 11.90 -14.30 -9.61
CA ALA A 306 13.03 -15.22 -9.56
C ALA A 306 13.83 -15.13 -8.25
N GLU A 307 13.96 -13.94 -7.66
CA GLU A 307 14.64 -13.76 -6.36
C GLU A 307 13.84 -14.33 -5.19
N VAL A 308 12.51 -14.39 -5.29
CA VAL A 308 11.68 -14.96 -4.25
C VAL A 308 11.56 -16.48 -4.39
N GLU A 309 11.51 -17.01 -5.60
CA GLU A 309 11.35 -18.47 -5.86
C GLU A 309 12.69 -19.24 -5.81
N GLY A 310 13.82 -18.57 -6.04
CA GLY A 310 15.17 -19.16 -5.94
C GLY A 310 15.67 -19.21 -4.53
#